data_35793e17f8e104913c07897b03ccf0a2
#
_entry.id   35793e17f8e104913c07897b03ccf0a2
#
_cell.length_a   1.000
_cell.length_b   1.000
_cell.length_c   1.000
_cell.angle_alpha   90.00
_cell.angle_beta   90.00
_cell.angle_gamma   90.00
#
_symmetry.space_group_name_H-M   'P 1'
#
loop_
_entity.id
_entity.type
_entity.pdbx_description
1 polymer ?
#
loop_
_entity_poly.entity_id
_entity_poly.type
_entity_poly.pdbx_seq_one_letter_code
_entity_poly.pdbx_strand_id
1 'polypeptide(L)'
;MNIDRARMWSLAFIIFLLSNFPACHRRVYAELEQVDPIDRRSNLLMVDPIDRDLAEIKKLGTLTVLAPYNVTTYFIYRGEALGYEYELLQSFAKDQGLALKMVVVADPKSLFTILNSGEGDIAANRLVPTPENEANVSFTRALYRTAPVLVQQGEPPAKAGKGTEKVLAPGPADQTPEVDIQARLITKPSQLAGKTVTLPEQSPYSRTLVELSDEISGEIHVVEMGALQDEALAQKVAKGEIEFTVMQKNLADLKEAEFKNLKVRPVISKSHSVAWAVRKNSPDLMQALNDWIEKKQNGSLFDKLYQKYFIDRRNYLERVESGFLTSTTGKLCAYDDLLKQNANDINWDWRLLASQAFQESRFKPDAHSWAGAAGLLQLMPATARQYGVKNSLDPADNLQGAVKFLKWLDGFWHERITNDVERLKFVLASYNCGAGHVRDAQRLTEKYGGNSQSWEDVSYWLLQESTQEYSTDAVVKFGFCRGLEPVNYVSHILERFDRYKQFVGSATLRSRTPFL
;
A
#
# COMPACT_ATOMS: atom_id res chain seq x y z
N MET A 1 32.62 68.41 -5.51
CA MET A 1 32.51 67.33 -4.51
C MET A 1 31.03 67.10 -4.30
N ASN A 2 30.41 66.28 -5.11
CA ASN A 2 29.07 65.68 -4.96
C ASN A 2 28.63 65.02 -6.28
N ILE A 3 29.24 63.92 -6.59
CA ILE A 3 28.76 63.01 -7.66
C ILE A 3 29.00 61.64 -7.02
N ASP A 4 27.92 60.98 -6.55
CA ASP A 4 27.89 59.53 -6.33
C ASP A 4 26.68 59.08 -5.46
N ARG A 5 25.54 59.72 -5.60
CA ARG A 5 24.29 59.22 -4.97
C ARG A 5 23.21 58.80 -5.95
N ALA A 6 23.39 59.07 -7.25
CA ALA A 6 22.37 58.72 -8.27
C ALA A 6 22.57 57.36 -8.96
N ARG A 7 23.73 56.71 -8.78
CA ARG A 7 24.02 55.39 -9.40
C ARG A 7 23.68 54.19 -8.48
N MET A 8 23.44 54.38 -7.22
CA MET A 8 23.11 53.28 -6.29
C MET A 8 21.63 52.96 -6.22
N TRP A 9 20.75 53.86 -6.72
CA TRP A 9 19.30 53.61 -6.73
C TRP A 9 18.81 52.93 -8.02
N SER A 10 19.59 52.93 -9.10
CA SER A 10 19.21 52.29 -10.36
C SER A 10 19.55 50.77 -10.36
N LEU A 11 20.48 50.30 -9.56
CA LEU A 11 20.75 48.86 -9.43
C LEU A 11 19.82 48.16 -8.42
N ALA A 12 19.35 48.88 -7.41
CA ALA A 12 18.40 48.33 -6.43
C ALA A 12 16.98 48.16 -7.02
N PHE A 13 16.60 48.98 -8.05
CA PHE A 13 15.29 48.89 -8.67
C PHE A 13 15.20 47.82 -9.78
N ILE A 14 16.33 47.43 -10.38
CA ILE A 14 16.37 46.32 -11.37
C ILE A 14 16.41 44.94 -10.67
N ILE A 15 16.96 44.84 -9.46
CA ILE A 15 16.93 43.62 -8.69
C ILE A 15 15.54 43.38 -8.04
N PHE A 16 14.74 44.44 -7.82
CA PHE A 16 13.39 44.35 -7.27
C PHE A 16 12.30 44.02 -8.30
N LEU A 17 12.58 44.18 -9.61
CA LEU A 17 11.65 43.84 -10.68
C LEU A 17 11.85 42.41 -11.27
N LEU A 18 12.90 41.71 -10.88
CA LEU A 18 13.12 40.29 -11.26
C LEU A 18 12.73 39.28 -10.17
N SER A 19 12.28 39.75 -9.00
CA SER A 19 11.83 38.87 -7.90
C SER A 19 10.31 38.77 -7.72
N ASN A 20 9.51 39.39 -8.59
CA ASN A 20 8.05 39.35 -8.54
C ASN A 20 7.42 38.73 -9.81
N PHE A 21 7.89 37.57 -10.24
CA PHE A 21 7.06 36.64 -11.01
C PHE A 21 6.57 35.54 -10.06
N PRO A 22 5.26 35.26 -10.05
CA PRO A 22 4.66 34.55 -8.95
C PRO A 22 5.06 33.08 -8.96
N ALA A 23 5.78 32.69 -7.92
CA ALA A 23 5.94 31.32 -7.46
C ALA A 23 4.59 30.70 -6.99
N CYS A 24 3.46 31.20 -7.49
CA CYS A 24 2.11 30.75 -7.08
C CYS A 24 1.67 29.41 -7.68
N HIS A 25 2.38 28.86 -8.67
CA HIS A 25 1.98 27.59 -9.29
C HIS A 25 2.67 26.34 -8.69
N ARG A 26 3.58 26.52 -7.73
CA ARG A 26 4.27 25.39 -7.07
C ARG A 26 3.70 24.98 -5.71
N ARG A 27 2.81 25.76 -5.12
CA ARG A 27 2.31 25.52 -3.75
C ARG A 27 1.09 24.63 -3.63
N VAL A 28 0.26 24.53 -4.66
CA VAL A 28 -1.04 23.83 -4.54
C VAL A 28 -0.88 22.31 -4.48
N TYR A 29 0.18 21.76 -5.09
CA TYR A 29 0.47 20.32 -5.00
C TYR A 29 1.39 19.96 -3.81
N ALA A 30 2.05 20.94 -3.19
CA ALA A 30 2.87 20.69 -2.00
C ALA A 30 2.02 20.48 -0.72
N GLU A 31 0.80 21.01 -0.66
CA GLU A 31 -0.12 20.73 0.47
C GLU A 31 -0.75 19.34 0.41
N LEU A 32 -0.74 18.68 -0.76
CA LEU A 32 -1.07 17.26 -0.88
C LEU A 32 0.14 16.33 -0.60
N GLU A 33 1.34 16.89 -0.44
CA GLU A 33 2.59 16.14 -0.23
C GLU A 33 2.87 15.77 1.22
N GLN A 34 2.17 16.33 2.20
CA GLN A 34 2.42 16.01 3.61
C GLN A 34 1.45 14.96 4.16
N VAL A 35 1.52 13.75 3.62
CA VAL A 35 1.40 12.57 4.46
C VAL A 35 2.83 12.02 4.61
N ASP A 36 3.60 12.68 5.46
CA ASP A 36 4.85 12.10 5.93
C ASP A 36 4.55 10.70 6.49
N PRO A 37 5.29 9.65 6.11
CA PRO A 37 5.33 8.47 6.95
C PRO A 37 5.70 8.99 8.34
N ILE A 38 4.91 8.63 9.35
CA ILE A 38 5.07 9.13 10.72
C ILE A 38 6.44 8.67 11.22
N ASP A 39 7.48 9.44 10.89
CA ASP A 39 8.83 9.33 11.44
C ASP A 39 8.94 10.32 12.60
N ARG A 40 8.21 10.04 13.67
CA ARG A 40 8.43 10.70 14.94
C ARG A 40 9.39 9.85 15.75
N ARG A 41 10.65 10.24 15.76
CA ARG A 41 11.60 9.87 16.81
C ARG A 41 11.10 10.43 18.15
N SER A 42 10.12 9.78 18.74
CA SER A 42 9.69 10.06 20.11
C SER A 42 10.13 8.90 20.99
N ASN A 43 10.80 9.22 22.09
CA ASN A 43 10.85 8.35 23.26
C ASN A 43 9.46 7.76 23.44
N LEU A 44 9.33 6.42 23.41
CA LEU A 44 8.09 5.67 23.57
C LEU A 44 7.52 5.93 24.97
N LEU A 45 6.99 7.13 25.20
CA LEU A 45 6.11 7.37 26.33
C LEU A 45 4.80 6.64 26.02
N MET A 46 4.36 5.81 26.96
CA MET A 46 3.03 5.20 26.93
C MET A 46 2.01 6.32 26.78
N VAL A 47 1.29 6.33 25.66
CA VAL A 47 0.23 7.31 25.39
C VAL A 47 -1.07 6.72 25.88
N ASP A 48 -1.77 7.43 26.76
CA ASP A 48 -3.12 7.06 27.17
C ASP A 48 -4.04 7.00 25.93
N PRO A 49 -4.87 5.95 25.80
CA PRO A 49 -5.74 5.80 24.65
C PRO A 49 -6.79 6.92 24.59
N ILE A 50 -6.95 7.51 23.41
CA ILE A 50 -8.03 8.48 23.16
C ILE A 50 -9.40 7.80 23.30
N ASP A 51 -10.41 8.58 23.65
CA ASP A 51 -11.79 8.10 23.72
C ASP A 51 -12.42 8.14 22.34
N ARG A 52 -12.37 6.99 21.63
CA ARG A 52 -13.00 6.78 20.32
C ARG A 52 -13.36 5.31 20.13
N ASP A 53 -14.64 4.99 20.03
CA ASP A 53 -15.16 3.65 19.82
C ASP A 53 -16.00 3.57 18.53
N LEU A 54 -16.71 2.50 18.31
CA LEU A 54 -17.46 2.20 17.08
C LEU A 54 -18.46 3.28 16.69
N ALA A 55 -19.13 3.92 17.66
CA ALA A 55 -20.10 4.98 17.39
C ALA A 55 -19.44 6.20 16.73
N GLU A 56 -18.29 6.64 17.22
CA GLU A 56 -17.51 7.74 16.66
C GLU A 56 -16.95 7.38 15.29
N ILE A 57 -16.44 6.15 15.13
CA ILE A 57 -15.95 5.64 13.84
C ILE A 57 -17.08 5.64 12.79
N LYS A 58 -18.30 5.24 13.17
CA LYS A 58 -19.47 5.29 12.28
C LYS A 58 -19.87 6.72 11.90
N LYS A 59 -19.74 7.69 12.79
CA LYS A 59 -19.98 9.11 12.47
C LYS A 59 -18.94 9.64 11.48
N LEU A 60 -17.69 9.19 11.59
CA LEU A 60 -16.62 9.54 10.65
C LEU A 60 -16.76 8.83 9.28
N GLY A 61 -17.57 7.76 9.21
CA GLY A 61 -17.76 6.97 8.00
C GLY A 61 -16.54 6.17 7.54
N THR A 62 -15.44 6.18 8.30
CA THR A 62 -14.16 5.58 7.90
C THR A 62 -13.54 4.78 9.04
N LEU A 63 -13.19 3.54 8.77
CA LEU A 63 -12.39 2.68 9.63
C LEU A 63 -10.92 2.81 9.24
N THR A 64 -10.08 3.28 10.15
CA THR A 64 -8.65 3.46 9.92
C THR A 64 -7.85 2.31 10.52
N VAL A 65 -7.05 1.62 9.71
CA VAL A 65 -6.25 0.46 10.12
C VAL A 65 -4.76 0.75 9.97
N LEU A 66 -4.02 0.50 11.03
CA LEU A 66 -2.57 0.58 11.08
C LEU A 66 -1.97 -0.78 10.71
N ALA A 67 -1.13 -0.81 9.70
CA ALA A 67 -0.47 -2.04 9.25
C ALA A 67 0.93 -1.77 8.72
N PRO A 68 1.88 -2.70 8.86
CA PRO A 68 3.14 -2.60 8.12
C PRO A 68 2.91 -2.97 6.65
N TYR A 69 3.88 -2.61 5.83
CA TYR A 69 3.92 -3.01 4.44
C TYR A 69 4.73 -4.30 4.28
N ASN A 70 4.05 -5.42 4.03
CA ASN A 70 4.69 -6.72 3.82
C ASN A 70 3.85 -7.61 2.90
N VAL A 71 4.43 -8.71 2.43
CA VAL A 71 3.88 -9.58 1.36
C VAL A 71 2.65 -10.41 1.75
N THR A 72 2.16 -10.31 2.98
CA THR A 72 0.99 -11.07 3.45
C THR A 72 -0.08 -10.24 4.13
N THR A 73 0.29 -9.19 4.87
CA THR A 73 -0.65 -8.33 5.62
C THR A 73 -1.33 -7.32 4.72
N TYR A 74 -0.53 -6.46 4.09
CA TYR A 74 -0.99 -5.41 3.19
C TYR A 74 0.13 -5.02 2.21
N PHE A 75 -0.13 -5.06 0.91
CA PHE A 75 0.83 -4.74 -0.14
C PHE A 75 0.13 -4.33 -1.44
N ILE A 76 0.89 -3.71 -2.36
CA ILE A 76 0.46 -3.39 -3.72
C ILE A 76 1.15 -4.35 -4.69
N TYR A 77 0.34 -4.99 -5.53
CA TYR A 77 0.80 -5.87 -6.60
C TYR A 77 0.09 -5.52 -7.90
N ARG A 78 0.85 -5.14 -8.93
CA ARG A 78 0.30 -4.66 -10.22
C ARG A 78 -0.75 -3.54 -10.03
N GLY A 79 -0.49 -2.63 -9.08
CA GLY A 79 -1.38 -1.52 -8.73
C GLY A 79 -2.60 -1.88 -7.88
N GLU A 80 -2.87 -3.16 -7.61
CA GLU A 80 -3.96 -3.60 -6.76
C GLU A 80 -3.50 -3.77 -5.32
N ALA A 81 -4.32 -3.29 -4.36
CA ALA A 81 -4.10 -3.51 -2.94
C ALA A 81 -4.56 -4.92 -2.56
N LEU A 82 -3.68 -5.68 -1.95
CA LEU A 82 -3.87 -7.07 -1.58
C LEU A 82 -3.32 -7.33 -0.17
N GLY A 83 -3.67 -8.46 0.42
CA GLY A 83 -3.17 -8.94 1.70
C GLY A 83 -4.24 -9.69 2.48
N TYR A 84 -3.84 -10.68 3.29
CA TYR A 84 -4.76 -11.48 4.09
C TYR A 84 -5.58 -10.62 5.05
N GLU A 85 -4.89 -9.81 5.85
CA GLU A 85 -5.56 -8.95 6.83
C GLU A 85 -6.30 -7.80 6.13
N TYR A 86 -5.72 -7.25 5.06
CA TYR A 86 -6.38 -6.21 4.27
C TYR A 86 -7.74 -6.66 3.69
N GLU A 87 -7.81 -7.83 3.06
CA GLU A 87 -9.06 -8.31 2.45
C GLU A 87 -10.10 -8.69 3.52
N LEU A 88 -9.70 -9.22 4.68
CA LEU A 88 -10.59 -9.44 5.81
C LEU A 88 -11.15 -8.11 6.34
N LEU A 89 -10.29 -7.11 6.56
CA LEU A 89 -10.68 -5.79 7.05
C LEU A 89 -11.56 -5.03 6.04
N GLN A 90 -11.30 -5.19 4.74
CA GLN A 90 -12.16 -4.65 3.70
C GLN A 90 -13.56 -5.25 3.75
N SER A 91 -13.66 -6.56 3.98
CA SER A 91 -14.95 -7.23 4.15
C SER A 91 -15.66 -6.78 5.43
N PHE A 92 -14.94 -6.61 6.54
CA PHE A 92 -15.50 -6.07 7.78
C PHE A 92 -16.03 -4.65 7.62
N ALA A 93 -15.20 -3.74 7.09
CA ALA A 93 -15.58 -2.35 6.87
C ALA A 93 -16.84 -2.25 5.98
N LYS A 94 -16.88 -3.02 4.88
CA LYS A 94 -18.04 -3.11 4.00
C LYS A 94 -19.30 -3.58 4.74
N ASP A 95 -19.20 -4.61 5.56
CA ASP A 95 -20.34 -5.14 6.33
C ASP A 95 -20.82 -4.14 7.41
N GLN A 96 -19.94 -3.23 7.87
CA GLN A 96 -20.27 -2.13 8.79
C GLN A 96 -20.75 -0.85 8.07
N GLY A 97 -20.73 -0.80 6.73
CA GLY A 97 -21.03 0.41 5.96
C GLY A 97 -19.98 1.50 6.06
N LEU A 98 -18.71 1.13 6.30
CA LEU A 98 -17.58 2.03 6.48
C LEU A 98 -16.62 1.99 5.26
N ALA A 99 -16.02 3.12 4.95
CA ALA A 99 -14.82 3.16 4.09
C ALA A 99 -13.62 2.58 4.87
N LEU A 100 -12.72 1.84 4.19
CA LEU A 100 -11.48 1.34 4.78
C LEU A 100 -10.31 2.24 4.39
N LYS A 101 -9.63 2.80 5.38
CA LYS A 101 -8.38 3.52 5.22
C LYS A 101 -7.24 2.73 5.85
N MET A 102 -6.24 2.37 5.04
CA MET A 102 -5.00 1.75 5.53
C MET A 102 -3.94 2.82 5.74
N VAL A 103 -3.29 2.80 6.90
CA VAL A 103 -2.14 3.65 7.24
C VAL A 103 -0.93 2.77 7.45
N VAL A 104 0.12 3.01 6.66
CA VAL A 104 1.35 2.23 6.75
C VAL A 104 2.21 2.73 7.90
N VAL A 105 2.51 1.83 8.82
CA VAL A 105 3.41 2.08 9.95
C VAL A 105 4.79 1.53 9.60
N ALA A 106 5.76 2.42 9.43
CA ALA A 106 7.11 2.06 9.02
C ALA A 106 7.89 1.34 10.14
N ASP A 107 7.71 1.78 11.38
CA ASP A 107 8.32 1.16 12.55
C ASP A 107 7.28 0.36 13.36
N PRO A 108 7.34 -0.97 13.36
CA PRO A 108 6.39 -1.81 14.10
C PRO A 108 6.32 -1.52 15.60
N LYS A 109 7.38 -0.98 16.21
CA LYS A 109 7.43 -0.64 17.64
C LYS A 109 6.45 0.49 18.00
N SER A 110 6.22 1.41 17.08
CA SER A 110 5.31 2.54 17.29
C SER A 110 3.83 2.15 17.12
N LEU A 111 3.53 0.94 16.68
CA LEU A 111 2.19 0.51 16.26
C LEU A 111 1.12 0.76 17.35
N PHE A 112 1.38 0.35 18.59
CA PHE A 112 0.41 0.50 19.68
C PHE A 112 0.35 1.94 20.22
N THR A 113 1.47 2.65 20.19
CA THR A 113 1.50 4.07 20.52
C THR A 113 0.65 4.89 19.55
N ILE A 114 0.82 4.65 18.24
CA ILE A 114 0.04 5.28 17.17
C ILE A 114 -1.44 4.88 17.25
N LEU A 115 -1.74 3.62 17.60
CA LEU A 115 -3.12 3.18 17.84
C LEU A 115 -3.77 3.94 19.00
N ASN A 116 -3.08 4.05 20.14
CA ASN A 116 -3.58 4.73 21.33
C ASN A 116 -3.70 6.25 21.12
N SER A 117 -2.80 6.88 20.35
CA SER A 117 -2.91 8.31 19.99
C SER A 117 -4.09 8.62 19.06
N GLY A 118 -4.76 7.58 18.52
CA GLY A 118 -5.96 7.73 17.70
C GLY A 118 -5.69 7.93 16.21
N GLU A 119 -4.49 7.70 15.74
CA GLU A 119 -4.17 7.74 14.30
C GLU A 119 -4.71 6.53 13.54
N GLY A 120 -5.16 5.50 14.27
CA GLY A 120 -5.89 4.33 13.75
C GLY A 120 -6.90 3.80 14.75
N ASP A 121 -7.72 2.87 14.30
CA ASP A 121 -8.76 2.20 15.10
C ASP A 121 -8.40 0.74 15.39
N ILE A 122 -7.72 0.11 14.44
CA ILE A 122 -7.27 -1.28 14.51
C ILE A 122 -5.78 -1.35 14.17
N ALA A 123 -5.02 -2.18 14.88
CA ALA A 123 -3.66 -2.57 14.51
C ALA A 123 -3.67 -4.00 13.94
N ALA A 124 -3.12 -4.16 12.73
CA ALA A 124 -3.08 -5.40 11.98
C ALA A 124 -1.65 -5.67 11.48
N ASN A 125 -0.96 -6.63 12.12
CA ASN A 125 0.42 -7.01 11.77
C ASN A 125 0.73 -8.45 12.19
N ARG A 126 -0.14 -9.40 11.89
CA ARG A 126 0.08 -10.79 12.31
C ARG A 126 0.40 -10.89 13.82
N LEU A 127 -0.30 -10.06 14.62
CA LEU A 127 0.03 -9.86 16.02
C LEU A 127 -0.23 -11.13 16.85
N VAL A 128 0.71 -11.43 17.73
CA VAL A 128 0.62 -12.50 18.72
C VAL A 128 0.29 -11.86 20.06
N PRO A 129 -0.84 -12.19 20.69
CA PRO A 129 -1.13 -11.76 22.05
C PRO A 129 -0.05 -12.25 23.01
N THR A 130 0.60 -11.33 23.71
CA THR A 130 1.55 -11.59 24.81
C THR A 130 1.13 -10.77 26.01
N PRO A 131 1.48 -11.17 27.25
CA PRO A 131 1.14 -10.41 28.45
C PRO A 131 1.61 -8.95 28.37
N GLU A 132 2.77 -8.71 27.77
CA GLU A 132 3.34 -7.37 27.59
C GLU A 132 2.48 -6.51 26.64
N ASN A 133 1.99 -7.10 25.55
CA ASN A 133 1.14 -6.40 24.57
C ASN A 133 -0.28 -6.21 25.11
N GLU A 134 -0.82 -7.21 25.82
CA GLU A 134 -2.13 -7.13 26.48
C GLU A 134 -2.20 -6.07 27.58
N ALA A 135 -1.04 -5.65 28.12
CA ALA A 135 -0.99 -4.51 29.03
C ALA A 135 -1.42 -3.19 28.33
N ASN A 136 -1.21 -3.06 27.02
CA ASN A 136 -1.38 -1.82 26.26
C ASN A 136 -2.62 -1.77 25.37
N VAL A 137 -3.06 -2.92 24.85
CA VAL A 137 -4.14 -3.06 23.88
C VAL A 137 -5.01 -4.26 24.21
N SER A 138 -6.16 -4.38 23.56
CA SER A 138 -7.03 -5.56 23.60
C SER A 138 -6.98 -6.30 22.27
N PHE A 139 -6.91 -7.63 22.33
CA PHE A 139 -6.84 -8.48 21.14
C PHE A 139 -8.19 -9.09 20.80
N THR A 140 -8.50 -9.19 19.51
CA THR A 140 -9.69 -9.86 18.99
C THR A 140 -9.59 -11.37 19.16
N ARG A 141 -10.68 -12.09 18.85
CA ARG A 141 -10.63 -13.53 18.55
C ARG A 141 -9.55 -13.81 17.52
N ALA A 142 -8.96 -15.00 17.57
CA ALA A 142 -7.93 -15.41 16.64
C ALA A 142 -8.41 -15.42 15.19
N LEU A 143 -7.64 -14.83 14.30
CA LEU A 143 -7.84 -14.93 12.86
C LEU A 143 -7.44 -16.30 12.33
N TYR A 144 -6.35 -16.82 12.86
CA TYR A 144 -5.81 -18.17 12.64
C TYR A 144 -4.85 -18.55 13.77
N ARG A 145 -4.40 -19.81 13.75
CA ARG A 145 -3.37 -20.31 14.66
C ARG A 145 -2.15 -20.77 13.87
N THR A 146 -0.97 -20.52 14.41
CA THR A 146 0.31 -20.93 13.82
C THR A 146 1.31 -21.26 14.92
N ALA A 147 2.43 -21.89 14.57
CA ALA A 147 3.49 -22.19 15.53
C ALA A 147 4.77 -21.44 15.18
N PRO A 148 5.61 -21.08 16.16
CA PRO A 148 6.96 -20.60 15.88
C PRO A 148 7.84 -21.74 15.38
N VAL A 149 8.60 -21.49 14.31
CA VAL A 149 9.52 -22.46 13.73
C VAL A 149 10.90 -21.84 13.54
N LEU A 150 11.92 -22.66 13.65
CA LEU A 150 13.28 -22.28 13.31
C LEU A 150 13.45 -22.21 11.80
N VAL A 151 14.08 -21.13 11.33
CA VAL A 151 14.52 -20.96 9.95
C VAL A 151 16.05 -21.04 9.95
N GLN A 152 16.61 -21.93 9.14
CA GLN A 152 18.03 -22.21 9.06
C GLN A 152 18.44 -22.53 7.62
N GLN A 153 19.75 -22.44 7.31
CA GLN A 153 20.24 -22.91 6.02
C GLN A 153 20.19 -24.43 5.94
N GLY A 154 19.75 -24.95 4.80
CA GLY A 154 19.92 -26.33 4.37
C GLY A 154 20.97 -26.44 3.26
N GLU A 155 21.10 -27.64 2.71
CA GLU A 155 21.94 -27.82 1.52
C GLU A 155 21.38 -27.01 0.34
N PRO A 156 22.25 -26.35 -0.44
CA PRO A 156 21.83 -25.85 -1.73
C PRO A 156 21.37 -27.02 -2.60
N PRO A 157 20.33 -26.85 -3.45
CA PRO A 157 19.91 -27.91 -4.35
C PRO A 157 21.11 -28.34 -5.20
N ALA A 158 21.37 -29.65 -5.27
CA ALA A 158 22.41 -30.19 -6.11
C ALA A 158 22.26 -29.60 -7.52
N LYS A 159 23.31 -29.01 -8.06
CA LYS A 159 23.32 -28.50 -9.44
C LYS A 159 22.90 -29.66 -10.33
N ALA A 160 21.77 -29.55 -11.02
CA ALA A 160 21.35 -30.51 -12.02
C ALA A 160 22.47 -30.59 -13.07
N GLY A 161 23.24 -31.68 -13.03
CA GLY A 161 24.36 -31.92 -13.91
C GLY A 161 23.86 -32.00 -15.36
N LYS A 162 24.19 -31.00 -16.15
CA LYS A 162 24.17 -31.13 -17.61
C LYS A 162 25.48 -31.82 -18.02
N GLY A 163 25.35 -32.99 -18.60
CA GLY A 163 26.32 -33.56 -19.54
C GLY A 163 27.58 -34.13 -18.88
N THR A 164 27.73 -35.43 -19.09
CA THR A 164 28.98 -36.16 -18.95
C THR A 164 30.09 -35.56 -19.81
N GLU A 165 30.91 -34.71 -19.21
CA GLU A 165 32.27 -34.46 -19.72
C GLU A 165 33.25 -35.31 -18.88
N LYS A 166 33.90 -36.25 -19.53
CA LYS A 166 35.00 -37.00 -18.98
C LYS A 166 36.14 -36.03 -18.63
N VAL A 167 36.29 -35.68 -17.38
CA VAL A 167 37.47 -34.95 -16.89
C VAL A 167 38.47 -35.99 -16.43
N LEU A 168 39.68 -35.88 -16.99
CA LEU A 168 40.90 -36.61 -16.62
C LEU A 168 41.16 -36.45 -15.11
N ALA A 169 41.69 -37.50 -14.52
CA ALA A 169 41.99 -37.64 -13.12
C ALA A 169 42.83 -36.47 -12.58
N PRO A 170 42.46 -35.86 -11.42
CA PRO A 170 43.31 -34.88 -10.76
C PRO A 170 44.39 -35.54 -9.90
N GLY A 171 45.54 -34.90 -9.88
CA GLY A 171 46.64 -35.22 -8.98
C GLY A 171 46.29 -34.95 -7.49
N PRO A 172 47.11 -35.45 -6.55
CA PRO A 172 46.81 -35.44 -5.14
C PRO A 172 47.00 -34.06 -4.51
N ALA A 173 46.07 -33.70 -3.62
CA ALA A 173 46.09 -32.61 -2.65
C ALA A 173 45.25 -31.38 -2.98
N ASP A 174 44.01 -31.44 -2.54
CA ASP A 174 43.46 -30.42 -1.62
C ASP A 174 42.25 -31.03 -0.91
N GLN A 175 42.47 -31.65 0.24
CA GLN A 175 41.40 -32.13 1.13
C GLN A 175 40.95 -30.96 1.99
N THR A 176 40.16 -30.03 1.43
CA THR A 176 39.23 -29.29 2.25
C THR A 176 38.17 -30.28 2.70
N PRO A 177 37.93 -30.47 4.01
CA PRO A 177 36.94 -31.44 4.47
C PRO A 177 35.57 -31.00 3.92
N GLU A 178 34.92 -31.85 3.14
CA GLU A 178 33.49 -31.72 2.80
C GLU A 178 32.74 -31.65 4.13
N VAL A 179 32.37 -30.43 4.51
CA VAL A 179 31.65 -30.18 5.76
C VAL A 179 30.25 -30.75 5.57
N ASP A 180 29.95 -31.86 6.22
CA ASP A 180 28.63 -32.48 6.23
C ASP A 180 27.59 -31.50 6.80
N ILE A 181 26.93 -30.76 5.90
CA ILE A 181 25.90 -29.76 6.25
C ILE A 181 24.70 -30.46 6.92
N GLN A 182 24.39 -31.72 6.59
CA GLN A 182 23.32 -32.47 7.25
C GLN A 182 23.58 -32.69 8.73
N ALA A 183 24.84 -32.87 9.12
CA ALA A 183 25.24 -33.00 10.53
C ALA A 183 25.07 -31.67 11.31
N ARG A 184 24.91 -30.53 10.63
CA ARG A 184 24.73 -29.21 11.28
C ARG A 184 23.28 -28.79 11.43
N LEU A 185 22.33 -29.44 10.75
CA LEU A 185 20.91 -29.06 10.81
C LEU A 185 20.34 -29.33 12.21
N ILE A 186 19.74 -28.30 12.78
CA ILE A 186 18.93 -28.40 13.99
C ILE A 186 17.63 -29.14 13.63
N THR A 187 17.40 -30.28 14.27
CA THR A 187 16.19 -31.13 14.06
C THR A 187 15.32 -31.21 15.31
N LYS A 188 15.88 -30.87 16.47
CA LYS A 188 15.18 -30.83 17.77
C LYS A 188 15.48 -29.51 18.45
N PRO A 189 14.51 -28.89 19.17
CA PRO A 189 14.73 -27.63 19.88
C PRO A 189 15.92 -27.70 20.88
N SER A 190 16.18 -28.84 21.50
CA SER A 190 17.30 -29.01 22.44
C SER A 190 18.70 -28.81 21.86
N GLN A 191 18.83 -28.87 20.53
CA GLN A 191 20.11 -28.62 19.85
C GLN A 191 20.41 -27.11 19.68
N LEU A 192 19.51 -26.22 20.12
CA LEU A 192 19.73 -24.78 20.15
C LEU A 192 20.59 -24.32 21.32
N ALA A 193 20.89 -25.19 22.29
CA ALA A 193 21.81 -24.88 23.38
C ALA A 193 23.17 -24.39 22.83
N GLY A 194 23.62 -23.21 23.30
CA GLY A 194 24.84 -22.54 22.86
C GLY A 194 24.76 -21.90 21.46
N LYS A 195 23.58 -21.84 20.84
CA LYS A 195 23.39 -21.23 19.53
C LYS A 195 22.90 -19.79 19.62
N THR A 196 23.21 -19.00 18.60
CA THR A 196 22.71 -17.64 18.46
C THR A 196 21.51 -17.62 17.53
N VAL A 197 20.37 -17.11 18.01
CA VAL A 197 19.15 -16.91 17.23
C VAL A 197 18.89 -15.41 17.08
N THR A 198 18.77 -14.95 15.85
CA THR A 198 18.50 -13.53 15.55
C THR A 198 17.01 -13.32 15.35
N LEU A 199 16.42 -12.34 16.04
CA LEU A 199 15.01 -11.99 15.97
C LEU A 199 14.82 -10.52 15.58
N PRO A 200 13.63 -10.15 15.07
CA PRO A 200 13.23 -8.75 15.06
C PRO A 200 13.21 -8.19 16.48
N GLU A 201 13.52 -6.92 16.62
CA GLU A 201 13.41 -6.27 17.93
C GLU A 201 11.95 -6.30 18.43
N GLN A 202 11.77 -6.56 19.73
CA GLN A 202 10.48 -6.80 20.37
C GLN A 202 9.68 -7.99 19.79
N SER A 203 10.37 -8.98 19.26
CA SER A 203 9.74 -10.20 18.76
C SER A 203 8.98 -10.92 19.86
N PRO A 204 7.74 -11.41 19.61
CA PRO A 204 7.03 -12.24 20.59
C PRO A 204 7.75 -13.55 20.90
N TYR A 205 8.77 -13.93 20.11
CA TYR A 205 9.53 -15.16 20.26
C TYR A 205 10.76 -15.04 21.16
N SER A 206 11.16 -13.81 21.55
CA SER A 206 12.27 -13.62 22.50
C SER A 206 11.99 -14.37 23.81
N ARG A 207 10.78 -14.20 24.37
CA ARG A 207 10.34 -14.92 25.57
C ARG A 207 10.25 -16.42 25.34
N THR A 208 9.72 -16.86 24.19
CA THR A 208 9.64 -18.30 23.86
C THR A 208 11.01 -18.98 23.86
N LEU A 209 12.06 -18.30 23.38
CA LEU A 209 13.41 -18.82 23.37
C LEU A 209 14.04 -18.84 24.78
N VAL A 210 13.72 -17.88 25.64
CA VAL A 210 14.13 -17.87 27.05
C VAL A 210 13.48 -19.06 27.78
N GLU A 211 12.17 -19.26 27.64
CA GLU A 211 11.45 -20.40 28.21
C GLU A 211 12.03 -21.75 27.72
N LEU A 212 12.36 -21.83 26.42
CA LEU A 212 13.00 -23.00 25.84
C LEU A 212 14.42 -23.23 26.42
N SER A 213 15.22 -22.16 26.65
CA SER A 213 16.54 -22.26 27.30
C SER A 213 16.44 -22.92 28.66
N ASP A 214 15.44 -22.54 29.45
CA ASP A 214 15.19 -23.14 30.79
C ASP A 214 14.80 -24.62 30.66
N GLU A 215 13.91 -24.96 29.71
CA GLU A 215 13.44 -26.34 29.48
C GLU A 215 14.58 -27.28 29.04
N ILE A 216 15.51 -26.82 28.19
CA ILE A 216 16.61 -27.64 27.67
C ILE A 216 17.86 -27.60 28.53
N SER A 217 17.83 -26.85 29.65
CA SER A 217 18.98 -26.61 30.53
C SER A 217 20.23 -26.17 29.77
N GLY A 218 20.06 -25.30 28.79
CA GLY A 218 21.13 -24.78 27.93
C GLY A 218 20.80 -23.40 27.40
N GLU A 219 21.75 -22.45 27.50
CA GLU A 219 21.55 -21.08 27.08
C GLU A 219 21.37 -20.97 25.56
N ILE A 220 20.36 -20.22 25.11
CA ILE A 220 20.17 -19.79 23.71
C ILE A 220 20.46 -18.30 23.68
N HIS A 221 21.43 -17.89 22.86
CA HIS A 221 21.80 -16.48 22.72
C HIS A 221 20.84 -15.78 21.76
N VAL A 222 19.98 -14.91 22.30
CA VAL A 222 19.04 -14.13 21.48
C VAL A 222 19.67 -12.80 21.12
N VAL A 223 19.74 -12.50 19.81
CA VAL A 223 20.20 -11.21 19.27
C VAL A 223 19.03 -10.54 18.57
N GLU A 224 18.66 -9.35 19.00
CA GLU A 224 17.62 -8.56 18.36
C GLU A 224 18.22 -7.58 17.33
N MET A 225 17.65 -7.57 16.12
CA MET A 225 18.00 -6.64 15.04
C MET A 225 16.86 -5.64 14.83
N GLY A 226 17.11 -4.36 15.14
CA GLY A 226 16.15 -3.28 14.99
C GLY A 226 15.69 -3.08 13.53
N ALA A 227 14.45 -2.59 13.37
CA ALA A 227 13.83 -2.17 12.11
C ALA A 227 13.70 -3.26 11.01
N LEU A 228 14.03 -4.52 11.27
CA LEU A 228 13.88 -5.62 10.31
C LEU A 228 12.61 -6.43 10.63
N GLN A 229 11.91 -6.84 9.58
CA GLN A 229 10.79 -7.77 9.67
C GLN A 229 11.27 -9.22 9.44
N ASP A 230 10.45 -10.19 9.82
CA ASP A 230 10.73 -11.64 9.70
C ASP A 230 11.23 -12.02 8.29
N GLU A 231 10.64 -11.44 7.24
CA GLU A 231 10.98 -11.72 5.86
C GLU A 231 12.43 -11.34 5.50
N ALA A 232 12.90 -10.22 6.06
CA ALA A 232 14.27 -9.77 5.86
C ALA A 232 15.27 -10.64 6.61
N LEU A 233 14.93 -11.11 7.82
CA LEU A 233 15.77 -12.05 8.55
C LEU A 233 15.85 -13.41 7.87
N ALA A 234 14.74 -13.95 7.34
CA ALA A 234 14.76 -15.17 6.55
C ALA A 234 15.67 -15.04 5.31
N GLN A 235 15.67 -13.88 4.64
CA GLN A 235 16.59 -13.61 3.55
C GLN A 235 18.06 -13.57 3.99
N LYS A 236 18.34 -13.01 5.17
CA LYS A 236 19.70 -13.02 5.75
C LYS A 236 20.17 -14.45 6.10
N VAL A 237 19.28 -15.29 6.60
CA VAL A 237 19.58 -16.73 6.79
C VAL A 237 19.90 -17.38 5.43
N ALA A 238 19.08 -17.14 4.40
CA ALA A 238 19.30 -17.70 3.08
C ALA A 238 20.67 -17.28 2.46
N LYS A 239 21.12 -16.06 2.77
CA LYS A 239 22.44 -15.55 2.34
C LYS A 239 23.60 -16.02 3.22
N GLY A 240 23.33 -16.64 4.39
CA GLY A 240 24.35 -17.02 5.36
C GLY A 240 24.92 -15.87 6.18
N GLU A 241 24.21 -14.73 6.21
CA GLU A 241 24.59 -13.56 7.01
C GLU A 241 24.29 -13.75 8.51
N ILE A 242 23.24 -14.53 8.82
CA ILE A 242 22.88 -14.99 10.16
C ILE A 242 22.59 -16.50 10.14
N GLU A 243 22.80 -17.19 11.26
CA GLU A 243 22.69 -18.65 11.32
C GLU A 243 21.23 -19.09 11.45
N PHE A 244 20.48 -18.48 12.38
CA PHE A 244 19.12 -18.85 12.73
C PHE A 244 18.21 -17.64 12.93
N THR A 245 16.93 -17.80 12.56
CA THR A 245 15.84 -16.94 13.01
C THR A 245 14.62 -17.78 13.35
N VAL A 246 13.64 -17.19 14.06
CA VAL A 246 12.35 -17.82 14.37
C VAL A 246 11.23 -16.95 13.84
N MET A 247 10.26 -17.56 13.16
CA MET A 247 9.10 -16.87 12.61
C MET A 247 7.86 -17.76 12.59
N GLN A 248 6.70 -17.22 12.24
CA GLN A 248 5.47 -17.97 12.08
C GLN A 248 5.62 -19.04 10.99
N LYS A 249 5.16 -20.27 11.26
CA LYS A 249 5.32 -21.41 10.34
C LYS A 249 4.74 -21.15 8.96
N ASN A 250 3.52 -20.63 8.88
CA ASN A 250 2.87 -20.34 7.61
C ASN A 250 3.67 -19.35 6.74
N LEU A 251 4.33 -18.37 7.36
CA LEU A 251 5.19 -17.41 6.67
C LEU A 251 6.55 -18.06 6.32
N ALA A 252 7.12 -18.83 7.23
CA ALA A 252 8.36 -19.57 7.02
C ALA A 252 8.24 -20.57 5.85
N ASP A 253 7.11 -21.27 5.73
CA ASP A 253 6.83 -22.19 4.61
C ASP A 253 6.84 -21.47 3.24
N LEU A 254 6.41 -20.21 3.19
CA LEU A 254 6.52 -19.38 1.99
C LEU A 254 7.98 -19.03 1.67
N LYS A 255 8.77 -18.70 2.71
CA LYS A 255 10.19 -18.39 2.54
C LYS A 255 11.02 -19.61 2.14
N GLU A 256 10.68 -20.80 2.64
CA GLU A 256 11.30 -22.06 2.17
C GLU A 256 10.98 -22.33 0.68
N ALA A 257 9.79 -21.94 0.21
CA ALA A 257 9.45 -22.04 -1.20
C ALA A 257 10.25 -21.04 -2.07
N GLU A 258 10.47 -19.82 -1.55
CA GLU A 258 11.23 -18.74 -2.21
C GLU A 258 12.73 -19.04 -2.24
N PHE A 259 13.31 -19.44 -1.11
CA PHE A 259 14.74 -19.73 -0.95
C PHE A 259 14.98 -21.22 -0.79
N LYS A 260 15.39 -21.90 -1.85
CA LYS A 260 15.55 -23.38 -1.88
C LYS A 260 16.58 -23.92 -0.89
N ASN A 261 17.49 -23.08 -0.43
CA ASN A 261 18.49 -23.41 0.58
C ASN A 261 18.02 -23.15 2.03
N LEU A 262 16.78 -22.76 2.26
CA LEU A 262 16.21 -22.67 3.59
C LEU A 262 15.59 -24.00 4.03
N LYS A 263 15.61 -24.25 5.34
CA LYS A 263 14.89 -25.31 6.05
C LYS A 263 14.10 -24.71 7.20
N VAL A 264 12.83 -25.10 7.28
CA VAL A 264 11.84 -24.57 8.22
C VAL A 264 11.48 -25.66 9.22
N ARG A 265 12.35 -25.89 10.17
CA ARG A 265 12.23 -26.87 11.26
C ARG A 265 13.36 -26.69 12.28
N PRO A 266 13.20 -27.17 13.53
CA PRO A 266 12.00 -27.74 14.14
C PRO A 266 10.97 -26.68 14.51
N VAL A 267 9.76 -27.11 14.89
CA VAL A 267 8.80 -26.28 15.62
C VAL A 267 9.40 -26.00 17.01
N ILE A 268 9.37 -24.72 17.42
CA ILE A 268 10.05 -24.27 18.64
C ILE A 268 9.11 -24.35 19.86
N SER A 269 7.83 -24.08 19.67
CA SER A 269 6.84 -24.07 20.76
C SER A 269 5.45 -24.39 20.24
N LYS A 270 4.48 -24.50 21.15
CA LYS A 270 3.05 -24.72 20.84
C LYS A 270 2.49 -23.64 19.95
N SER A 271 1.39 -23.98 19.23
CA SER A 271 0.67 -23.02 18.40
C SER A 271 0.07 -21.91 19.24
N HIS A 272 0.19 -20.68 18.74
CA HIS A 272 -0.40 -19.46 19.30
C HIS A 272 -1.43 -18.86 18.33
N SER A 273 -2.26 -18.00 18.88
CA SER A 273 -3.25 -17.24 18.11
C SER A 273 -2.59 -16.04 17.43
N VAL A 274 -3.11 -15.68 16.25
CA VAL A 274 -2.82 -14.41 15.59
C VAL A 274 -4.12 -13.61 15.54
N ALA A 275 -4.08 -12.34 15.96
CA ALA A 275 -5.25 -11.52 16.17
C ALA A 275 -4.99 -10.06 15.75
N TRP A 276 -6.05 -9.28 15.60
CA TRP A 276 -5.96 -7.83 15.54
C TRP A 276 -5.96 -7.24 16.95
N ALA A 277 -5.46 -5.99 17.06
CA ALA A 277 -5.52 -5.26 18.31
C ALA A 277 -6.32 -3.97 18.16
N VAL A 278 -7.04 -3.60 19.21
CA VAL A 278 -7.76 -2.33 19.36
C VAL A 278 -7.40 -1.68 20.69
N ARG A 279 -7.72 -0.39 20.86
CA ARG A 279 -7.58 0.29 22.15
C ARG A 279 -8.39 -0.41 23.25
N LYS A 280 -7.91 -0.36 24.48
CA LYS A 280 -8.60 -0.96 25.64
C LYS A 280 -9.96 -0.34 25.93
N ASN A 281 -10.14 0.94 25.60
CA ASN A 281 -11.35 1.70 25.76
C ASN A 281 -12.25 1.75 24.50
N SER A 282 -12.11 0.75 23.61
CA SER A 282 -12.98 0.57 22.43
C SER A 282 -13.73 -0.79 22.49
N PRO A 283 -14.57 -1.03 23.52
CA PRO A 283 -15.24 -2.31 23.71
C PRO A 283 -16.28 -2.64 22.63
N ASP A 284 -16.99 -1.64 22.10
CA ASP A 284 -18.00 -1.84 21.07
C ASP A 284 -17.37 -2.25 19.74
N LEU A 285 -16.23 -1.63 19.35
CA LEU A 285 -15.47 -2.05 18.20
C LEU A 285 -14.93 -3.47 18.37
N MET A 286 -14.40 -3.80 19.57
CA MET A 286 -13.94 -5.14 19.89
C MET A 286 -15.05 -6.19 19.76
N GLN A 287 -16.22 -5.90 20.31
CA GLN A 287 -17.38 -6.81 20.23
C GLN A 287 -17.81 -7.00 18.76
N ALA A 288 -17.93 -5.91 17.99
CA ALA A 288 -18.32 -5.98 16.58
C ALA A 288 -17.33 -6.79 15.74
N LEU A 289 -16.01 -6.66 16.01
CA LEU A 289 -14.97 -7.45 15.35
C LEU A 289 -15.09 -8.93 15.73
N ASN A 290 -15.28 -9.25 17.01
CA ASN A 290 -15.39 -10.61 17.48
C ASN A 290 -16.61 -11.34 16.94
N ASP A 291 -17.77 -10.68 16.91
CA ASP A 291 -19.00 -11.24 16.33
C ASP A 291 -18.85 -11.47 14.83
N TRP A 292 -18.21 -10.52 14.13
CA TRP A 292 -17.95 -10.64 12.70
C TRP A 292 -16.97 -11.79 12.40
N ILE A 293 -15.86 -11.91 13.15
CA ILE A 293 -14.89 -13.00 13.02
C ILE A 293 -15.57 -14.34 13.22
N GLU A 294 -16.34 -14.52 14.31
CA GLU A 294 -17.07 -15.75 14.59
C GLU A 294 -18.03 -16.14 13.47
N LYS A 295 -18.82 -15.17 13.02
CA LYS A 295 -19.76 -15.36 11.90
C LYS A 295 -19.07 -15.76 10.60
N LYS A 296 -17.93 -15.13 10.27
CA LYS A 296 -17.24 -15.36 8.98
C LYS A 296 -16.32 -16.58 9.00
N GLN A 297 -15.78 -16.97 10.16
CA GLN A 297 -15.02 -18.21 10.31
C GLN A 297 -15.88 -19.46 10.08
N ASN A 298 -17.17 -19.39 10.38
CA ASN A 298 -18.12 -20.47 10.04
C ASN A 298 -18.45 -20.55 8.54
N GLY A 299 -17.94 -19.63 7.73
CA GLY A 299 -18.06 -19.58 6.28
C GLY A 299 -16.73 -19.86 5.56
N SER A 300 -16.70 -19.65 4.26
CA SER A 300 -15.54 -19.97 3.42
C SER A 300 -14.53 -18.81 3.26
N LEU A 301 -14.78 -17.62 3.86
CA LEU A 301 -13.95 -16.42 3.61
C LEU A 301 -12.54 -16.61 4.16
N PHE A 302 -12.43 -16.97 5.44
CA PHE A 302 -11.14 -17.15 6.11
C PHE A 302 -10.30 -18.23 5.43
N ASP A 303 -10.91 -19.38 5.12
CA ASP A 303 -10.22 -20.49 4.46
C ASP A 303 -9.73 -20.09 3.07
N LYS A 304 -10.56 -19.44 2.26
CA LYS A 304 -10.17 -19.00 0.91
C LYS A 304 -9.01 -18.01 0.96
N LEU A 305 -9.05 -17.04 1.88
CA LEU A 305 -7.98 -16.07 2.02
C LEU A 305 -6.72 -16.71 2.60
N TYR A 306 -6.84 -17.62 3.57
CA TYR A 306 -5.70 -18.35 4.11
C TYR A 306 -5.01 -19.21 3.04
N GLN A 307 -5.79 -19.93 2.22
CA GLN A 307 -5.28 -20.66 1.06
C GLN A 307 -4.55 -19.72 0.08
N LYS A 308 -5.17 -18.60 -0.29
CA LYS A 308 -4.62 -17.62 -1.24
C LYS A 308 -3.28 -17.04 -0.80
N TYR A 309 -3.11 -16.76 0.51
CA TYR A 309 -1.96 -16.02 1.01
C TYR A 309 -0.87 -16.88 1.64
N PHE A 310 -1.21 -18.03 2.23
CA PHE A 310 -0.27 -18.85 2.98
C PHE A 310 -0.05 -20.26 2.44
N ILE A 311 -0.98 -20.80 1.67
CA ILE A 311 -0.87 -22.18 1.16
C ILE A 311 -0.51 -22.21 -0.34
N ASP A 312 -1.09 -21.33 -1.15
CA ASP A 312 -0.82 -21.25 -2.59
C ASP A 312 0.58 -20.67 -2.86
N ARG A 313 1.59 -21.54 -2.77
CA ARG A 313 3.00 -21.21 -3.01
C ARG A 313 3.25 -20.70 -4.42
N ARG A 314 2.51 -21.20 -5.42
CA ARG A 314 2.66 -20.78 -6.82
C ARG A 314 2.29 -19.31 -6.98
N ASN A 315 1.14 -18.93 -6.46
CA ASN A 315 0.67 -17.54 -6.47
C ASN A 315 1.60 -16.60 -5.68
N TYR A 316 2.15 -17.11 -4.56
CA TYR A 316 3.14 -16.36 -3.78
C TYR A 316 4.41 -16.11 -4.60
N LEU A 317 5.00 -17.15 -5.22
CA LEU A 317 6.22 -17.03 -6.03
C LEU A 317 5.99 -16.12 -7.24
N GLU A 318 4.86 -16.25 -7.95
CA GLU A 318 4.52 -15.35 -9.05
C GLU A 318 4.53 -13.88 -8.60
N ARG A 319 4.03 -13.56 -7.40
CA ARG A 319 4.04 -12.19 -6.88
C ARG A 319 5.45 -11.69 -6.55
N VAL A 320 6.24 -12.48 -5.83
CA VAL A 320 7.59 -12.03 -5.38
C VAL A 320 8.62 -12.00 -6.49
N GLU A 321 8.50 -12.88 -7.50
CA GLU A 321 9.36 -12.91 -8.68
C GLU A 321 8.96 -11.87 -9.74
N SER A 322 7.72 -11.37 -9.68
CA SER A 322 7.27 -10.37 -10.64
C SER A 322 7.96 -9.02 -10.37
N GLY A 323 8.26 -8.27 -11.41
CA GLY A 323 8.79 -6.91 -11.29
C GLY A 323 7.81 -5.88 -10.72
N PHE A 324 6.59 -6.29 -10.28
CA PHE A 324 5.49 -5.39 -9.92
C PHE A 324 4.95 -5.60 -8.49
N LEU A 325 5.70 -6.27 -7.64
CA LEU A 325 5.49 -6.22 -6.20
C LEU A 325 6.13 -4.94 -5.68
N THR A 326 5.31 -3.93 -5.38
CA THR A 326 5.79 -2.56 -5.11
C THR A 326 6.72 -2.48 -3.89
N SER A 327 6.57 -3.38 -2.89
CA SER A 327 7.46 -3.46 -1.71
C SER A 327 8.92 -3.74 -2.07
N THR A 328 9.17 -4.50 -3.13
CA THR A 328 10.53 -4.89 -3.55
C THR A 328 11.06 -4.04 -4.67
N THR A 329 10.20 -3.57 -5.58
CA THR A 329 10.63 -2.92 -6.82
C THR A 329 10.35 -1.42 -6.85
N GLY A 330 9.44 -0.91 -6.01
CA GLY A 330 8.93 0.45 -6.06
C GLY A 330 8.13 0.76 -7.33
N LYS A 331 7.73 -0.26 -8.10
CA LYS A 331 6.96 -0.11 -9.35
C LYS A 331 5.50 -0.47 -9.15
N LEU A 332 4.61 0.27 -9.80
CA LEU A 332 3.17 -0.04 -9.86
C LEU A 332 2.86 -0.94 -11.06
N CYS A 333 3.43 -0.63 -12.22
CA CYS A 333 3.17 -1.34 -13.48
C CYS A 333 4.31 -1.18 -14.50
N ALA A 334 4.15 -1.79 -15.67
CA ALA A 334 5.12 -1.68 -16.77
C ALA A 334 5.20 -0.26 -17.37
N TYR A 335 4.23 0.58 -17.08
CA TYR A 335 4.08 1.91 -17.71
C TYR A 335 4.46 3.06 -16.79
N ASP A 336 5.10 2.82 -15.63
CA ASP A 336 5.43 3.85 -14.66
C ASP A 336 6.21 5.02 -15.28
N ASP A 337 7.22 4.74 -16.11
CA ASP A 337 8.03 5.79 -16.72
C ASP A 337 7.25 6.60 -17.77
N LEU A 338 6.37 5.93 -18.52
CA LEU A 338 5.48 6.57 -19.48
C LEU A 338 4.43 7.45 -18.76
N LEU A 339 3.88 6.96 -17.64
CA LEU A 339 2.95 7.72 -16.79
C LEU A 339 3.62 8.95 -16.18
N LYS A 340 4.86 8.83 -15.69
CA LYS A 340 5.64 9.96 -15.16
C LYS A 340 5.88 11.03 -16.21
N GLN A 341 6.28 10.62 -17.43
CA GLN A 341 6.51 11.54 -18.53
C GLN A 341 5.23 12.33 -18.88
N ASN A 342 4.12 11.64 -19.08
CA ASN A 342 2.87 12.25 -19.52
C ASN A 342 2.15 13.07 -18.41
N ALA A 343 2.30 12.69 -17.15
CA ALA A 343 1.74 13.44 -16.03
C ALA A 343 2.36 14.84 -15.90
N ASN A 344 3.63 15.02 -16.27
CA ASN A 344 4.29 16.33 -16.29
C ASN A 344 3.63 17.31 -17.27
N ASP A 345 3.05 16.83 -18.38
CA ASP A 345 2.41 17.68 -19.40
C ASP A 345 1.13 18.37 -18.90
N ILE A 346 0.54 17.86 -17.82
CA ILE A 346 -0.67 18.38 -17.18
C ILE A 346 -0.44 18.81 -15.72
N ASN A 347 0.81 18.85 -15.26
CA ASN A 347 1.20 19.14 -13.88
C ASN A 347 0.52 18.24 -12.82
N TRP A 348 0.24 17.01 -13.17
CA TRP A 348 -0.29 16.03 -12.23
C TRP A 348 0.83 15.21 -11.57
N ASP A 349 0.56 14.76 -10.35
CA ASP A 349 1.32 13.65 -9.77
C ASP A 349 1.10 12.39 -10.63
N TRP A 350 2.19 11.75 -11.05
CA TRP A 350 2.11 10.58 -11.91
C TRP A 350 1.34 9.41 -11.26
N ARG A 351 1.32 9.33 -9.91
CA ARG A 351 0.58 8.32 -9.16
C ARG A 351 -0.93 8.53 -9.26
N LEU A 352 -1.37 9.78 -9.45
CA LEU A 352 -2.77 10.10 -9.74
C LEU A 352 -3.16 9.61 -11.14
N LEU A 353 -2.32 9.88 -12.16
CA LEU A 353 -2.54 9.40 -13.52
C LEU A 353 -2.47 7.85 -13.56
N ALA A 354 -1.56 7.24 -12.80
CA ALA A 354 -1.51 5.79 -12.61
C ALA A 354 -2.79 5.24 -11.95
N SER A 355 -3.33 5.96 -10.95
CA SER A 355 -4.58 5.59 -10.30
C SER A 355 -5.76 5.61 -11.25
N GLN A 356 -5.80 6.60 -12.16
CA GLN A 356 -6.81 6.68 -13.22
C GLN A 356 -6.63 5.54 -14.24
N ALA A 357 -5.41 5.29 -14.73
CA ALA A 357 -5.13 4.19 -15.66
C ALA A 357 -5.50 2.81 -15.08
N PHE A 358 -5.29 2.63 -13.77
CA PHE A 358 -5.75 1.41 -13.10
C PHE A 358 -7.29 1.33 -13.04
N GLN A 359 -7.98 2.44 -12.78
CA GLN A 359 -9.45 2.49 -12.75
C GLN A 359 -10.04 2.16 -14.12
N GLU A 360 -9.42 2.62 -15.20
CA GLU A 360 -9.87 2.43 -16.57
C GLU A 360 -9.62 1.01 -17.09
N SER A 361 -8.40 0.50 -16.95
CA SER A 361 -8.00 -0.75 -17.62
C SER A 361 -7.31 -1.77 -16.72
N ARG A 362 -7.04 -1.46 -15.45
CA ARG A 362 -6.10 -2.21 -14.58
C ARG A 362 -4.73 -2.38 -15.24
N PHE A 363 -4.27 -1.34 -15.91
CA PHE A 363 -3.02 -1.31 -16.69
C PHE A 363 -2.98 -2.28 -17.87
N LYS A 364 -4.13 -2.69 -18.43
CA LYS A 364 -4.19 -3.56 -19.62
C LYS A 364 -4.32 -2.67 -20.86
N PRO A 365 -3.30 -2.64 -21.73
CA PRO A 365 -3.33 -1.78 -22.92
C PRO A 365 -4.31 -2.27 -23.99
N ASP A 366 -4.65 -3.56 -23.96
CA ASP A 366 -5.58 -4.22 -24.85
C ASP A 366 -7.03 -4.28 -24.33
N ALA A 367 -7.32 -3.54 -23.24
CA ALA A 367 -8.65 -3.50 -22.67
C ALA A 367 -9.66 -2.83 -23.60
N HIS A 368 -10.85 -3.44 -23.70
CA HIS A 368 -12.00 -2.92 -24.42
C HIS A 368 -13.23 -2.90 -23.51
N SER A 369 -13.98 -1.80 -23.53
CA SER A 369 -15.29 -1.75 -22.88
C SER A 369 -16.39 -2.19 -23.84
N TRP A 370 -17.54 -2.58 -23.28
CA TRP A 370 -18.74 -2.89 -24.07
C TRP A 370 -19.24 -1.68 -24.89
N ALA A 371 -18.94 -0.45 -24.46
CA ALA A 371 -19.30 0.79 -25.14
C ALA A 371 -18.29 1.18 -26.24
N GLY A 372 -17.21 0.41 -26.43
CA GLY A 372 -16.19 0.64 -27.46
C GLY A 372 -15.02 1.52 -27.01
N ALA A 373 -14.91 1.87 -25.72
CA ALA A 373 -13.70 2.50 -25.20
C ALA A 373 -12.53 1.50 -25.24
N ALA A 374 -11.31 1.98 -25.53
CA ALA A 374 -10.16 1.09 -25.73
C ALA A 374 -8.87 1.65 -25.14
N GLY A 375 -7.97 0.73 -24.74
CA GLY A 375 -6.61 1.02 -24.34
C GLY A 375 -6.44 1.36 -22.87
N LEU A 376 -5.24 1.83 -22.53
CA LEU A 376 -4.78 2.03 -21.14
C LEU A 376 -5.68 2.99 -20.35
N LEU A 377 -6.15 4.07 -20.98
CA LEU A 377 -7.05 5.08 -20.41
C LEU A 377 -8.44 5.07 -21.05
N GLN A 378 -8.84 3.96 -21.66
CA GLN A 378 -10.20 3.70 -22.16
C GLN A 378 -10.81 4.88 -22.95
N LEU A 379 -10.11 5.37 -23.98
CA LEU A 379 -10.63 6.43 -24.82
C LEU A 379 -11.75 5.90 -25.73
N MET A 380 -12.86 6.63 -25.75
CA MET A 380 -13.92 6.43 -26.74
C MET A 380 -13.41 6.73 -28.16
N PRO A 381 -13.86 6.02 -29.21
CA PRO A 381 -13.35 6.20 -30.58
C PRO A 381 -13.43 7.63 -31.10
N ALA A 382 -14.48 8.36 -30.75
CA ALA A 382 -14.64 9.77 -31.13
C ALA A 382 -13.58 10.66 -30.46
N THR A 383 -13.36 10.47 -29.14
CA THR A 383 -12.36 11.19 -28.37
C THR A 383 -10.95 10.85 -28.84
N ALA A 384 -10.65 9.57 -29.10
CA ALA A 384 -9.38 9.13 -29.64
C ALA A 384 -9.02 9.85 -30.94
N ARG A 385 -9.97 9.88 -31.90
CA ARG A 385 -9.79 10.61 -33.17
C ARG A 385 -9.59 12.12 -32.95
N GLN A 386 -10.39 12.74 -32.07
CA GLN A 386 -10.32 14.18 -31.81
C GLN A 386 -8.95 14.58 -31.25
N TYR A 387 -8.34 13.76 -30.41
CA TYR A 387 -7.03 14.04 -29.80
C TYR A 387 -5.84 13.38 -30.53
N GLY A 388 -6.07 12.85 -31.74
CA GLY A 388 -5.05 12.41 -32.68
C GLY A 388 -4.44 11.04 -32.35
N VAL A 389 -5.16 10.18 -31.62
CA VAL A 389 -4.76 8.81 -31.33
C VAL A 389 -4.91 7.96 -32.60
N LYS A 390 -3.82 7.36 -33.04
CA LYS A 390 -3.76 6.49 -34.23
C LYS A 390 -4.02 5.03 -33.88
N ASN A 391 -3.52 4.59 -32.73
CA ASN A 391 -3.70 3.23 -32.22
C ASN A 391 -4.05 3.29 -30.72
N SER A 392 -5.32 3.10 -30.41
CA SER A 392 -5.80 3.14 -29.01
C SER A 392 -5.25 1.99 -28.15
N LEU A 393 -4.69 0.93 -28.73
CA LEU A 393 -4.07 -0.19 -27.99
C LEU A 393 -2.56 0.01 -27.76
N ASP A 394 -1.96 1.01 -28.42
CA ASP A 394 -0.59 1.43 -28.10
C ASP A 394 -0.60 2.28 -26.84
N PRO A 395 0.12 1.87 -25.77
CA PRO A 395 0.10 2.59 -24.49
C PRO A 395 0.54 4.04 -24.57
N ALA A 396 1.54 4.34 -25.40
CA ALA A 396 2.07 5.70 -25.53
C ALA A 396 1.10 6.60 -26.28
N ASP A 397 0.54 6.13 -27.39
CA ASP A 397 -0.41 6.88 -28.22
C ASP A 397 -1.73 7.13 -27.45
N ASN A 398 -2.24 6.10 -26.76
CA ASN A 398 -3.44 6.18 -25.92
C ASN A 398 -3.25 7.20 -24.78
N LEU A 399 -2.13 7.12 -24.05
CA LEU A 399 -1.85 7.98 -22.91
C LEU A 399 -1.68 9.44 -23.34
N GLN A 400 -0.99 9.69 -24.47
CA GLN A 400 -0.82 11.03 -25.03
C GLN A 400 -2.16 11.68 -25.40
N GLY A 401 -3.05 10.92 -26.05
CA GLY A 401 -4.40 11.38 -26.38
C GLY A 401 -5.24 11.67 -25.13
N ALA A 402 -5.17 10.79 -24.14
CA ALA A 402 -5.89 10.97 -22.89
C ALA A 402 -5.42 12.21 -22.11
N VAL A 403 -4.12 12.46 -22.06
CA VAL A 403 -3.54 13.64 -21.41
C VAL A 403 -3.97 14.93 -22.11
N LYS A 404 -4.04 14.95 -23.45
CA LYS A 404 -4.60 16.10 -24.18
C LYS A 404 -6.08 16.33 -23.85
N PHE A 405 -6.86 15.26 -23.70
CA PHE A 405 -8.26 15.35 -23.28
C PHE A 405 -8.39 15.85 -21.84
N LEU A 406 -7.59 15.34 -20.90
CA LEU A 406 -7.56 15.82 -19.51
C LEU A 406 -7.19 17.31 -19.44
N LYS A 407 -6.22 17.76 -20.22
CA LYS A 407 -5.83 19.17 -20.31
C LYS A 407 -6.98 20.04 -20.81
N TRP A 408 -7.74 19.56 -21.80
CA TRP A 408 -8.94 20.27 -22.28
C TRP A 408 -10.02 20.33 -21.20
N LEU A 409 -10.26 19.24 -20.46
CA LEU A 409 -11.21 19.21 -19.35
C LEU A 409 -10.81 20.17 -18.22
N ASP A 410 -9.52 20.21 -17.85
CA ASP A 410 -9.01 21.15 -16.85
C ASP A 410 -9.26 22.60 -17.30
N GLY A 411 -8.95 22.95 -18.54
CA GLY A 411 -9.24 24.26 -19.12
C GLY A 411 -10.74 24.59 -19.15
N PHE A 412 -11.59 23.61 -19.44
CA PHE A 412 -13.06 23.80 -19.41
C PHE A 412 -13.57 24.17 -18.01
N TRP A 413 -12.98 23.61 -16.95
CA TRP A 413 -13.37 23.87 -15.57
C TRP A 413 -12.63 25.03 -14.92
N HIS A 414 -11.49 25.46 -15.45
CA HIS A 414 -10.59 26.45 -14.83
C HIS A 414 -11.27 27.76 -14.44
N GLU A 415 -12.11 28.31 -15.33
CA GLU A 415 -12.84 29.57 -15.09
C GLU A 415 -14.01 29.41 -14.10
N ARG A 416 -14.48 28.17 -13.88
CA ARG A 416 -15.67 27.87 -13.08
C ARG A 416 -15.33 27.40 -11.67
N ILE A 417 -14.21 26.70 -11.51
CA ILE A 417 -13.76 26.11 -10.26
C ILE A 417 -12.37 26.64 -9.97
N THR A 418 -12.28 27.56 -9.03
CA THR A 418 -11.03 28.26 -8.70
C THR A 418 -10.09 27.44 -7.83
N ASN A 419 -10.61 26.54 -7.01
CA ASN A 419 -9.82 25.63 -6.18
C ASN A 419 -9.35 24.44 -7.03
N ASP A 420 -8.04 24.24 -7.15
CA ASP A 420 -7.44 23.19 -7.97
C ASP A 420 -7.80 21.78 -7.51
N VAL A 421 -7.92 21.57 -6.17
CA VAL A 421 -8.28 20.26 -5.59
C VAL A 421 -9.73 19.92 -5.90
N GLU A 422 -10.64 20.89 -5.80
CA GLU A 422 -12.02 20.70 -6.21
C GLU A 422 -12.10 20.48 -7.73
N ARG A 423 -11.43 21.33 -8.54
CA ARG A 423 -11.44 21.24 -10.00
C ARG A 423 -11.00 19.87 -10.50
N LEU A 424 -10.01 19.25 -9.87
CA LEU A 424 -9.57 17.90 -10.19
C LEU A 424 -10.73 16.89 -10.15
N LYS A 425 -11.61 16.97 -9.15
CA LYS A 425 -12.76 16.07 -9.01
C LYS A 425 -13.76 16.25 -10.16
N PHE A 426 -13.99 17.49 -10.58
CA PHE A 426 -14.82 17.81 -11.75
C PHE A 426 -14.20 17.29 -13.05
N VAL A 427 -12.87 17.40 -13.21
CA VAL A 427 -12.13 16.86 -14.36
C VAL A 427 -12.27 15.34 -14.44
N LEU A 428 -12.04 14.63 -13.33
CA LEU A 428 -12.18 13.19 -13.26
C LEU A 428 -13.61 12.72 -13.56
N ALA A 429 -14.62 13.35 -12.96
CA ALA A 429 -16.01 13.03 -13.22
C ALA A 429 -16.37 13.25 -14.69
N SER A 430 -15.91 14.38 -15.26
CA SER A 430 -16.13 14.74 -16.67
C SER A 430 -15.45 13.79 -17.65
N TYR A 431 -14.32 13.21 -17.27
CA TYR A 431 -13.65 12.18 -18.06
C TYR A 431 -14.53 10.92 -18.18
N ASN A 432 -15.19 10.53 -17.09
CA ASN A 432 -16.02 9.33 -17.02
C ASN A 432 -17.38 9.51 -17.72
N CYS A 433 -18.15 10.56 -17.37
CA CYS A 433 -19.53 10.73 -17.86
C CYS A 433 -19.71 11.89 -18.86
N GLY A 434 -18.65 12.65 -19.15
CA GLY A 434 -18.72 13.83 -19.99
C GLY A 434 -19.00 15.13 -19.23
N ALA A 435 -18.32 16.22 -19.64
CA ALA A 435 -18.41 17.53 -19.00
C ALA A 435 -19.84 18.13 -19.03
N GLY A 436 -20.67 17.69 -19.96
CA GLY A 436 -22.06 18.14 -20.08
C GLY A 436 -22.92 17.77 -18.88
N HIS A 437 -22.87 16.51 -18.45
CA HIS A 437 -23.62 16.03 -17.27
C HIS A 437 -23.11 16.67 -15.99
N VAL A 438 -21.79 16.75 -15.80
CA VAL A 438 -21.23 17.43 -14.60
C VAL A 438 -21.62 18.92 -14.58
N ARG A 439 -21.75 19.58 -15.76
CA ARG A 439 -22.25 20.95 -15.85
C ARG A 439 -23.75 21.05 -15.57
N ASP A 440 -24.54 20.05 -15.91
CA ASP A 440 -25.95 19.99 -15.57
C ASP A 440 -26.12 19.83 -14.05
N ALA A 441 -25.38 18.93 -13.41
CA ALA A 441 -25.34 18.81 -11.96
C ALA A 441 -24.95 20.12 -11.27
N GLN A 442 -23.96 20.85 -11.82
CA GLN A 442 -23.56 22.16 -11.33
C GLN A 442 -24.71 23.19 -11.45
N ARG A 443 -25.50 23.21 -12.54
CA ARG A 443 -26.67 24.08 -12.69
C ARG A 443 -27.79 23.72 -11.72
N LEU A 444 -28.01 22.43 -11.46
CA LEU A 444 -28.93 21.97 -10.42
C LEU A 444 -28.49 22.46 -9.05
N THR A 445 -27.19 22.36 -8.73
CA THR A 445 -26.61 22.89 -7.48
C THR A 445 -26.89 24.40 -7.35
N GLU A 446 -26.64 25.18 -8.40
CA GLU A 446 -26.91 26.63 -8.45
C GLU A 446 -28.40 26.93 -8.23
N LYS A 447 -29.28 26.17 -8.90
CA LYS A 447 -30.74 26.36 -8.79
C LYS A 447 -31.28 26.07 -7.41
N TYR A 448 -30.78 25.05 -6.74
CA TYR A 448 -31.28 24.58 -5.44
C TYR A 448 -30.47 25.11 -4.25
N GLY A 449 -29.56 26.08 -4.46
CA GLY A 449 -28.92 26.88 -3.40
C GLY A 449 -27.68 26.25 -2.78
N GLY A 450 -27.04 25.27 -3.42
CA GLY A 450 -25.76 24.69 -3.02
C GLY A 450 -24.56 25.47 -3.58
N ASN A 451 -23.36 25.10 -3.12
CA ASN A 451 -22.11 25.64 -3.63
C ASN A 451 -21.67 24.92 -4.92
N SER A 452 -21.88 25.56 -6.06
CA SER A 452 -21.56 25.01 -7.39
C SER A 452 -20.05 24.83 -7.67
N GLN A 453 -19.17 25.29 -6.75
CA GLN A 453 -17.73 25.04 -6.80
C GLN A 453 -17.29 23.88 -5.87
N SER A 454 -18.18 23.35 -5.04
CA SER A 454 -17.94 22.21 -4.16
C SER A 454 -18.32 20.91 -4.86
N TRP A 455 -17.38 19.98 -4.94
CA TRP A 455 -17.66 18.65 -5.46
C TRP A 455 -18.69 17.89 -4.61
N GLU A 456 -18.69 18.10 -3.30
CA GLU A 456 -19.66 17.47 -2.39
C GLU A 456 -21.08 17.83 -2.80
N ASP A 457 -21.37 19.13 -3.00
CA ASP A 457 -22.69 19.60 -3.38
C ASP A 457 -23.06 19.15 -4.81
N VAL A 458 -22.12 19.28 -5.77
CA VAL A 458 -22.36 18.94 -7.18
C VAL A 458 -22.50 17.43 -7.38
N SER A 459 -21.75 16.61 -6.66
CA SER A 459 -21.85 15.15 -6.73
C SER A 459 -23.22 14.65 -6.24
N TYR A 460 -23.82 15.30 -5.25
CA TYR A 460 -25.19 15.02 -4.82
C TYR A 460 -26.19 15.20 -5.99
N TRP A 461 -26.10 16.31 -6.72
CA TRP A 461 -27.00 16.56 -7.85
C TRP A 461 -26.70 15.68 -9.06
N LEU A 462 -25.44 15.30 -9.27
CA LEU A 462 -25.08 14.32 -10.27
C LEU A 462 -25.72 12.93 -9.98
N LEU A 463 -25.83 12.55 -8.71
CA LEU A 463 -26.61 11.35 -8.31
C LEU A 463 -28.10 11.51 -8.61
N GLN A 464 -28.68 12.71 -8.39
CA GLN A 464 -30.09 12.98 -8.64
C GLN A 464 -30.45 12.98 -10.14
N GLU A 465 -29.50 13.28 -11.05
CA GLU A 465 -29.71 13.17 -12.50
C GLU A 465 -30.09 11.76 -12.98
N SER A 466 -29.93 10.75 -12.15
CA SER A 466 -30.42 9.39 -12.39
C SER A 466 -31.93 9.23 -12.21
N THR A 467 -32.61 10.24 -11.70
CA THR A 467 -34.06 10.25 -11.54
C THR A 467 -34.75 11.04 -12.66
N GLN A 468 -35.97 10.69 -12.98
CA GLN A 468 -36.75 11.40 -14.01
C GLN A 468 -37.00 12.85 -13.62
N GLU A 469 -37.25 13.12 -12.35
CA GLU A 469 -37.53 14.45 -11.82
C GLU A 469 -36.42 15.45 -12.17
N TYR A 470 -35.16 15.08 -11.91
CA TYR A 470 -34.04 16.01 -12.10
C TYR A 470 -33.40 15.91 -13.48
N SER A 471 -33.45 14.75 -14.15
CA SER A 471 -32.95 14.63 -15.53
C SER A 471 -33.77 15.40 -16.57
N THR A 472 -35.02 15.75 -16.23
CA THR A 472 -35.91 16.58 -17.09
C THR A 472 -36.09 18.02 -16.57
N ASP A 473 -35.31 18.42 -15.56
CA ASP A 473 -35.36 19.78 -15.03
C ASP A 473 -34.98 20.82 -16.10
N ALA A 474 -35.60 22.00 -16.04
CA ALA A 474 -35.42 23.06 -17.06
C ALA A 474 -33.96 23.54 -17.22
N VAL A 475 -33.09 23.38 -16.19
CA VAL A 475 -31.69 23.76 -16.27
C VAL A 475 -30.79 22.65 -16.83
N VAL A 476 -31.29 21.41 -16.89
CA VAL A 476 -30.58 20.25 -17.42
C VAL A 476 -30.66 20.23 -18.94
N LYS A 477 -29.50 20.07 -19.59
CA LYS A 477 -29.37 20.11 -21.05
C LYS A 477 -28.99 18.77 -21.68
N PHE A 478 -28.36 17.91 -20.90
CA PHE A 478 -27.84 16.62 -21.37
C PHE A 478 -28.70 15.43 -20.89
N GLY A 479 -29.63 15.68 -19.97
CA GLY A 479 -30.62 14.72 -19.54
C GLY A 479 -30.09 13.69 -18.54
N PHE A 480 -30.55 12.46 -18.67
CA PHE A 480 -30.26 11.36 -17.74
C PHE A 480 -28.78 11.00 -17.64
N CYS A 481 -28.24 10.96 -16.42
CA CYS A 481 -26.91 10.46 -16.10
C CYS A 481 -26.98 9.37 -15.01
N ARG A 482 -26.19 8.30 -15.16
CA ARG A 482 -25.97 7.31 -14.09
C ARG A 482 -24.99 7.87 -13.05
N GLY A 483 -25.37 8.90 -12.30
CA GLY A 483 -24.50 9.69 -11.43
C GLY A 483 -23.67 8.89 -10.42
N LEU A 484 -24.11 7.70 -10.01
CA LEU A 484 -23.36 6.82 -9.11
C LEU A 484 -22.01 6.39 -9.70
N GLU A 485 -21.93 6.18 -11.01
CA GLU A 485 -20.71 5.73 -11.68
C GLU A 485 -19.60 6.78 -11.62
N PRO A 486 -19.80 8.04 -12.09
CA PRO A 486 -18.78 9.07 -11.99
C PRO A 486 -18.44 9.49 -10.56
N VAL A 487 -19.39 9.47 -9.63
CA VAL A 487 -19.12 9.76 -8.20
C VAL A 487 -18.20 8.70 -7.60
N ASN A 488 -18.47 7.43 -7.81
CA ASN A 488 -17.60 6.35 -7.38
C ASN A 488 -16.24 6.36 -8.11
N TYR A 489 -16.22 6.74 -9.39
CA TYR A 489 -15.00 6.87 -10.17
C TYR A 489 -14.01 7.86 -9.54
N VAL A 490 -14.49 9.05 -9.17
CA VAL A 490 -13.69 10.07 -8.48
C VAL A 490 -13.16 9.53 -7.15
N SER A 491 -14.04 8.98 -6.31
CA SER A 491 -13.67 8.44 -5.00
C SER A 491 -12.60 7.35 -5.10
N HIS A 492 -12.81 6.36 -5.96
CA HIS A 492 -11.90 5.24 -6.13
C HIS A 492 -10.52 5.66 -6.65
N ILE A 493 -10.45 6.67 -7.52
CA ILE A 493 -9.17 7.20 -8.04
C ILE A 493 -8.42 7.91 -6.92
N LEU A 494 -9.07 8.78 -6.17
CA LEU A 494 -8.43 9.55 -5.09
C LEU A 494 -7.97 8.64 -3.95
N GLU A 495 -8.80 7.69 -3.53
CA GLU A 495 -8.41 6.68 -2.53
C GLU A 495 -7.21 5.83 -2.97
N ARG A 496 -7.16 5.43 -4.24
CA ARG A 496 -6.04 4.68 -4.80
C ARG A 496 -4.79 5.55 -4.92
N PHE A 497 -4.95 6.81 -5.30
CA PHE A 497 -3.88 7.78 -5.33
C PHE A 497 -3.24 7.95 -3.94
N ASP A 498 -4.05 8.12 -2.89
CA ASP A 498 -3.57 8.20 -1.51
C ASP A 498 -2.84 6.94 -1.08
N ARG A 499 -3.31 5.76 -1.48
CA ARG A 499 -2.59 4.50 -1.26
C ARG A 499 -1.24 4.49 -1.98
N TYR A 500 -1.19 4.86 -3.26
CA TYR A 500 0.05 4.86 -4.02
C TYR A 500 1.11 5.80 -3.43
N LYS A 501 0.70 6.94 -2.87
CA LYS A 501 1.59 7.88 -2.19
C LYS A 501 2.33 7.25 -1.00
N GLN A 502 1.74 6.30 -0.32
CA GLN A 502 2.35 5.64 0.83
C GLN A 502 3.48 4.68 0.43
N PHE A 503 3.49 4.18 -0.81
CA PHE A 503 4.40 3.10 -1.25
C PHE A 503 5.40 3.52 -2.31
N VAL A 504 5.08 4.54 -3.07
CA VAL A 504 5.88 4.97 -4.20
C VAL A 504 6.23 6.44 -4.05
N GLY A 505 7.53 6.74 -3.99
CA GLY A 505 8.00 8.12 -3.90
C GLY A 505 7.60 8.96 -5.12
N SER A 506 7.48 10.27 -4.92
CA SER A 506 7.35 11.22 -6.03
C SER A 506 8.63 11.19 -6.87
N ALA A 507 8.52 11.38 -8.18
CA ALA A 507 9.66 11.36 -9.12
C ALA A 507 10.76 12.39 -8.76
N THR A 508 10.44 13.40 -7.94
CA THR A 508 11.31 14.51 -7.54
C THR A 508 12.32 14.15 -6.44
N LEU A 509 12.14 13.08 -5.68
CA LEU A 509 12.99 12.74 -4.53
C LEU A 509 14.19 11.83 -4.86
N ARG A 510 14.27 11.24 -6.06
CA ARG A 510 15.37 10.32 -6.42
C ARG A 510 16.60 10.96 -7.05
N SER A 511 16.64 12.28 -7.29
CA SER A 511 17.78 12.92 -7.96
C SER A 511 18.86 13.49 -7.03
N ARG A 512 18.80 13.27 -5.70
CA ARG A 512 19.80 13.81 -4.77
C ARG A 512 20.19 12.85 -3.66
N THR A 513 20.81 11.74 -3.99
CA THR A 513 21.85 11.14 -3.14
C THR A 513 22.81 10.34 -4.01
N PRO A 514 24.02 10.83 -4.24
CA PRO A 514 25.08 9.97 -4.75
C PRO A 514 25.48 9.02 -3.61
N PHE A 515 25.54 7.75 -3.94
CA PHE A 515 26.22 6.76 -3.11
C PHE A 515 27.69 7.20 -2.94
N LEU A 516 28.11 7.45 -1.72
CA LEU A 516 29.48 7.31 -1.26
C LEU A 516 29.51 6.21 -0.22
#